data_bdb6d97bb4411eaed617f929f7aac4b9
#
_entry.id   bdb6d97bb4411eaed617f929f7aac4b9
#
_cell.length_a   1.000
_cell.length_b   1.000
_cell.length_c   1.000
_cell.angle_alpha   90.00
_cell.angle_beta   90.00
_cell.angle_gamma   90.00
#
_symmetry.space_group_name_H-M   'P 1'
#
loop_
_entity.id
_entity.type
_entity.pdbx_description
1 polymer ?
#
loop_
_entity_poly.entity_id
_entity_poly.type
_entity_poly.pdbx_seq_one_letter_code
_entity_poly.pdbx_strand_id
1 'polypeptide(L)'
;MAQKVGVIGSGVVGQVLAAGFAKHGFETMIGSRTPEKLADWAAGTSPAVATGSVEETANHAELVVLAVKGTGAGEAVRLAGAGLAGKTVIDATNPIADAPPDGGVIKFFTDLDESLMEKLQSAAPEARFVKAFSCVGNALMVNPEIPGGPPTMFICGNNADAKADVTEILDLFGWETEDMGGAEAARAIEPLCILWCIPGFQKNQWMHAFKLLKV
;
A
#
# COMPACT_ATOMS: atom_id res chain seq x y z
N MET A 1 1.44 -9.83 16.14
CA MET A 1 0.81 -9.45 14.84
C MET A 1 -0.66 -9.10 15.05
N ALA A 2 -1.17 -8.06 14.36
CA ALA A 2 -2.60 -7.77 14.26
C ALA A 2 -3.36 -9.00 13.73
N GLN A 3 -4.59 -9.22 14.19
CA GLN A 3 -5.44 -10.30 13.67
C GLN A 3 -6.47 -9.79 12.66
N LYS A 4 -6.85 -8.51 12.78
CA LYS A 4 -7.84 -7.86 11.93
C LYS A 4 -7.20 -6.81 11.03
N VAL A 5 -7.39 -6.98 9.73
CA VAL A 5 -6.85 -6.08 8.71
C VAL A 5 -7.96 -5.41 7.93
N GLY A 6 -7.89 -4.09 7.82
CA GLY A 6 -8.78 -3.30 7.00
C GLY A 6 -8.05 -2.76 5.77
N VAL A 7 -8.50 -3.08 4.57
CA VAL A 7 -7.94 -2.55 3.33
C VAL A 7 -8.86 -1.48 2.76
N ILE A 8 -8.43 -0.23 2.77
CA ILE A 8 -9.18 0.90 2.23
C ILE A 8 -8.79 1.09 0.76
N GLY A 9 -9.70 0.74 -0.14
CA GLY A 9 -9.52 0.85 -1.59
C GLY A 9 -10.03 -0.35 -2.35
N SER A 10 -10.97 -0.14 -3.27
CA SER A 10 -11.66 -1.18 -4.05
C SER A 10 -11.02 -1.49 -5.41
N GLY A 11 -9.88 -0.86 -5.72
CA GLY A 11 -9.11 -1.12 -6.93
C GLY A 11 -8.35 -2.45 -6.88
N VAL A 12 -7.68 -2.80 -7.99
CA VAL A 12 -6.94 -4.06 -8.12
C VAL A 12 -5.91 -4.24 -6.99
N VAL A 13 -5.16 -3.20 -6.63
CA VAL A 13 -4.19 -3.24 -5.53
C VAL A 13 -4.87 -3.58 -4.21
N GLY A 14 -5.98 -2.89 -3.88
CA GLY A 14 -6.73 -3.18 -2.65
C GLY A 14 -7.27 -4.60 -2.61
N GLN A 15 -7.81 -5.09 -3.72
CA GLN A 15 -8.33 -6.45 -3.84
C GLN A 15 -7.23 -7.51 -3.68
N VAL A 16 -6.07 -7.31 -4.31
CA VAL A 16 -4.92 -8.24 -4.20
C VAL A 16 -4.40 -8.28 -2.77
N LEU A 17 -4.22 -7.12 -2.11
CA LEU A 17 -3.75 -7.07 -0.73
C LEU A 17 -4.78 -7.67 0.22
N ALA A 18 -6.08 -7.36 0.09
CA ALA A 18 -7.13 -7.94 0.92
C ALA A 18 -7.20 -9.48 0.80
N ALA A 19 -7.18 -10.00 -0.43
CA ALA A 19 -7.14 -11.44 -0.66
C ALA A 19 -5.84 -12.08 -0.13
N GLY A 20 -4.71 -11.37 -0.23
CA GLY A 20 -3.43 -11.79 0.31
C GLY A 20 -3.46 -11.93 1.83
N PHE A 21 -3.93 -10.92 2.54
CA PHE A 21 -4.09 -10.97 3.99
C PHE A 21 -5.02 -12.12 4.43
N ALA A 22 -6.17 -12.27 3.76
CA ALA A 22 -7.09 -13.37 4.06
C ALA A 22 -6.45 -14.75 3.85
N LYS A 23 -5.67 -14.95 2.78
CA LYS A 23 -4.93 -16.19 2.51
C LYS A 23 -3.87 -16.50 3.59
N HIS A 24 -3.30 -15.47 4.20
CA HIS A 24 -2.36 -15.60 5.31
C HIS A 24 -3.03 -15.67 6.68
N GLY A 25 -4.37 -15.85 6.73
CA GLY A 25 -5.13 -16.13 7.95
C GLY A 25 -5.61 -14.91 8.73
N PHE A 26 -5.54 -13.70 8.15
CA PHE A 26 -6.08 -12.50 8.79
C PHE A 26 -7.60 -12.37 8.57
N GLU A 27 -8.32 -11.93 9.59
CA GLU A 27 -9.71 -11.50 9.46
C GLU A 27 -9.73 -10.17 8.67
N THR A 28 -10.10 -10.23 7.40
CA THR A 28 -9.91 -9.11 6.48
C THR A 28 -11.21 -8.47 6.05
N MET A 29 -11.27 -7.14 6.09
CA MET A 29 -12.34 -6.33 5.52
C MET A 29 -11.77 -5.39 4.46
N ILE A 30 -12.45 -5.27 3.31
CA ILE A 30 -12.11 -4.30 2.27
C ILE A 30 -13.16 -3.18 2.24
N GLY A 31 -12.68 -1.92 2.24
CA GLY A 31 -13.50 -0.73 2.32
C GLY A 31 -13.56 0.09 1.04
N SER A 32 -14.75 0.61 0.76
CA SER A 32 -14.97 1.50 -0.39
C SER A 32 -16.02 2.55 -0.04
N ARG A 33 -16.05 3.65 -0.82
CA ARG A 33 -17.16 4.62 -0.81
C ARG A 33 -18.47 4.01 -1.34
N THR A 34 -18.37 2.87 -2.02
CA THR A 34 -19.48 2.16 -2.65
C THR A 34 -19.26 0.65 -2.43
N PRO A 35 -19.44 0.13 -1.19
CA PRO A 35 -19.11 -1.24 -0.82
C PRO A 35 -19.84 -2.30 -1.67
N GLU A 36 -21.05 -2.00 -2.11
CA GLU A 36 -21.87 -2.88 -2.96
C GLU A 36 -21.20 -3.27 -4.28
N LYS A 37 -20.29 -2.46 -4.80
CA LYS A 37 -19.49 -2.78 -6.00
C LYS A 37 -18.45 -3.88 -5.78
N LEU A 38 -18.18 -4.21 -4.53
CA LEU A 38 -17.27 -5.29 -4.16
C LEU A 38 -17.98 -6.64 -3.93
N ALA A 39 -19.31 -6.69 -3.98
CA ALA A 39 -20.09 -7.87 -3.63
C ALA A 39 -19.70 -9.10 -4.47
N ASP A 40 -19.64 -8.96 -5.78
CA ASP A 40 -19.29 -10.07 -6.70
C ASP A 40 -17.84 -10.54 -6.48
N TRP A 41 -16.92 -9.60 -6.30
CA TRP A 41 -15.52 -9.93 -6.01
C TRP A 41 -15.40 -10.64 -4.67
N ALA A 42 -16.03 -10.13 -3.61
CA ALA A 42 -15.99 -10.71 -2.27
C ALA A 42 -16.61 -12.12 -2.23
N ALA A 43 -17.71 -12.34 -2.97
CA ALA A 43 -18.35 -13.66 -3.09
C ALA A 43 -17.43 -14.70 -3.76
N GLY A 44 -16.48 -14.26 -4.58
CA GLY A 44 -15.47 -15.12 -5.24
C GLY A 44 -14.19 -15.32 -4.42
N THR A 45 -14.02 -14.68 -3.25
CA THR A 45 -12.79 -14.82 -2.44
C THR A 45 -12.85 -16.05 -1.53
N SER A 46 -11.71 -16.73 -1.43
CA SER A 46 -11.52 -17.83 -0.47
C SER A 46 -10.08 -17.76 0.08
N PRO A 47 -9.89 -17.57 1.38
CA PRO A 47 -10.89 -17.32 2.45
C PRO A 47 -11.73 -16.05 2.20
N ALA A 48 -12.88 -15.97 2.86
CA ALA A 48 -13.84 -14.87 2.71
C ALA A 48 -13.24 -13.53 3.17
N VAL A 49 -13.53 -12.47 2.42
CA VAL A 49 -13.19 -11.09 2.77
C VAL A 49 -14.49 -10.31 2.98
N ALA A 50 -14.64 -9.67 4.13
CA ALA A 50 -15.79 -8.81 4.40
C ALA A 50 -15.71 -7.50 3.61
N THR A 51 -16.86 -6.88 3.34
CA THR A 51 -16.93 -5.58 2.67
C THR A 51 -17.57 -4.55 3.57
N GLY A 52 -17.17 -3.28 3.47
CA GLY A 52 -17.74 -2.20 4.26
C GLY A 52 -17.44 -0.82 3.66
N SER A 53 -17.97 0.21 4.30
CA SER A 53 -17.56 1.59 4.07
C SER A 53 -16.10 1.81 4.50
N VAL A 54 -15.53 2.96 4.15
CA VAL A 54 -14.18 3.33 4.60
C VAL A 54 -14.11 3.42 6.13
N GLU A 55 -15.11 4.02 6.77
CA GLU A 55 -15.19 4.16 8.23
C GLU A 55 -15.35 2.80 8.93
N GLU A 56 -16.29 1.94 8.46
CA GLU A 56 -16.47 0.60 9.02
C GLU A 56 -15.18 -0.22 8.93
N THR A 57 -14.48 -0.14 7.79
CA THR A 57 -13.22 -0.86 7.57
C THR A 57 -12.11 -0.37 8.48
N ALA A 58 -11.98 0.96 8.64
CA ALA A 58 -11.01 1.52 9.57
C ALA A 58 -11.31 1.13 11.03
N ASN A 59 -12.58 1.12 11.45
CA ASN A 59 -12.99 0.75 12.80
C ASN A 59 -12.82 -0.76 13.08
N HIS A 60 -13.06 -1.61 12.09
CA HIS A 60 -12.86 -3.06 12.19
C HIS A 60 -11.39 -3.43 12.44
N ALA A 61 -10.47 -2.72 11.83
CA ALA A 61 -9.07 -3.09 11.71
C ALA A 61 -8.25 -2.82 12.98
N GLU A 62 -7.27 -3.66 13.25
CA GLU A 62 -6.12 -3.40 14.12
C GLU A 62 -4.95 -2.82 13.30
N LEU A 63 -4.84 -3.22 12.04
CA LEU A 63 -3.91 -2.70 11.05
C LEU A 63 -4.67 -2.29 9.79
N VAL A 64 -4.37 -1.12 9.26
CA VAL A 64 -5.02 -0.57 8.05
C VAL A 64 -4.05 -0.58 6.87
N VAL A 65 -4.56 -0.89 5.68
CA VAL A 65 -3.86 -0.71 4.41
C VAL A 65 -4.59 0.36 3.61
N LEU A 66 -3.90 1.43 3.23
CA LEU A 66 -4.42 2.47 2.35
C LEU A 66 -3.99 2.18 0.91
N ALA A 67 -4.92 1.70 0.09
CA ALA A 67 -4.69 1.24 -1.29
C ALA A 67 -5.63 1.93 -2.29
N VAL A 68 -5.74 3.24 -2.17
CA VAL A 68 -6.54 4.10 -3.05
C VAL A 68 -5.66 4.84 -4.06
N LYS A 69 -6.27 5.43 -5.08
CA LYS A 69 -5.57 6.36 -5.97
C LYS A 69 -5.05 7.55 -5.15
N GLY A 70 -3.81 7.99 -5.41
CA GLY A 70 -3.17 9.05 -4.64
C GLY A 70 -3.99 10.35 -4.54
N THR A 71 -4.66 10.74 -5.63
CA THR A 71 -5.55 11.93 -5.64
C THR A 71 -6.77 11.79 -4.72
N GLY A 72 -7.14 10.57 -4.33
CA GLY A 72 -8.23 10.28 -3.38
C GLY A 72 -7.74 9.93 -1.96
N ALA A 73 -6.43 9.88 -1.72
CA ALA A 73 -5.88 9.38 -0.46
C ALA A 73 -6.25 10.28 0.75
N GLY A 74 -6.15 11.60 0.59
CA GLY A 74 -6.55 12.55 1.65
C GLY A 74 -8.03 12.42 2.03
N GLU A 75 -8.91 12.23 1.04
CA GLU A 75 -10.34 12.00 1.31
C GLU A 75 -10.59 10.65 2.01
N ALA A 76 -9.86 9.60 1.63
CA ALA A 76 -9.95 8.30 2.28
C ALA A 76 -9.53 8.37 3.76
N VAL A 77 -8.44 9.10 4.07
CA VAL A 77 -7.99 9.36 5.45
C VAL A 77 -9.05 10.15 6.22
N ARG A 78 -9.64 11.18 5.62
CA ARG A 78 -10.72 11.97 6.24
C ARG A 78 -11.95 11.11 6.56
N LEU A 79 -12.35 10.22 5.64
CA LEU A 79 -13.50 9.31 5.83
C LEU A 79 -13.22 8.21 6.87
N ALA A 80 -11.98 7.76 6.98
CA ALA A 80 -11.58 6.80 8.02
C ALA A 80 -11.59 7.43 9.42
N GLY A 81 -11.36 8.75 9.50
CA GLY A 81 -11.49 9.54 10.72
C GLY A 81 -10.68 9.00 11.90
N ALA A 82 -11.30 8.97 13.08
CA ALA A 82 -10.71 8.46 14.31
C ALA A 82 -10.38 6.95 14.25
N GLY A 83 -10.92 6.22 13.30
CA GLY A 83 -10.62 4.81 13.09
C GLY A 83 -9.15 4.50 12.78
N LEU A 84 -8.34 5.52 12.44
CA LEU A 84 -6.90 5.36 12.19
C LEU A 84 -6.04 5.65 13.44
N ALA A 85 -6.59 6.31 14.47
CA ALA A 85 -5.82 6.76 15.62
C ALA A 85 -5.11 5.60 16.34
N GLY A 86 -3.81 5.74 16.55
CA GLY A 86 -2.96 4.76 17.22
C GLY A 86 -2.69 3.48 16.43
N LYS A 87 -3.19 3.35 15.19
CA LYS A 87 -3.04 2.15 14.38
C LYS A 87 -1.87 2.27 13.39
N THR A 88 -1.26 1.13 13.08
CA THR A 88 -0.34 0.99 11.96
C THR A 88 -1.12 1.11 10.65
N VAL A 89 -0.70 2.02 9.77
CA VAL A 89 -1.31 2.24 8.46
C VAL A 89 -0.26 2.02 7.37
N ILE A 90 -0.38 0.91 6.65
CA ILE A 90 0.44 0.66 5.45
C ILE A 90 -0.05 1.58 4.34
N ASP A 91 0.80 2.50 3.91
CA ASP A 91 0.51 3.39 2.79
C ASP A 91 1.07 2.83 1.48
N ALA A 92 0.19 2.24 0.68
CA ALA A 92 0.50 1.70 -0.65
C ALA A 92 0.19 2.70 -1.79
N THR A 93 -0.10 3.96 -1.45
CA THR A 93 -0.47 4.97 -2.44
C THR A 93 0.75 5.59 -3.13
N ASN A 94 0.51 6.14 -4.32
CA ASN A 94 1.50 6.94 -5.06
C ASN A 94 0.86 8.24 -5.55
N PRO A 95 1.59 9.35 -5.57
CA PRO A 95 1.07 10.66 -6.00
C PRO A 95 0.98 10.81 -7.52
N ILE A 96 0.45 9.81 -8.21
CA ILE A 96 0.31 9.80 -9.67
C ILE A 96 -0.73 10.83 -10.09
N ALA A 97 -0.32 11.77 -10.95
CA ALA A 97 -1.19 12.80 -11.52
C ALA A 97 -2.18 12.21 -12.53
N ASP A 98 -3.34 12.88 -12.68
CA ASP A 98 -4.34 12.54 -13.69
C ASP A 98 -3.90 13.07 -15.08
N ALA A 99 -2.77 12.52 -15.56
CA ALA A 99 -2.18 12.88 -16.84
C ALA A 99 -1.59 11.62 -17.52
N PRO A 100 -1.59 11.55 -18.85
CA PRO A 100 -0.94 10.46 -19.55
C PRO A 100 0.58 10.50 -19.31
N PRO A 101 1.26 9.33 -19.36
CA PRO A 101 2.70 9.28 -19.30
C PRO A 101 3.32 9.99 -20.53
N ASP A 102 4.46 10.64 -20.31
CA ASP A 102 5.26 11.28 -21.35
C ASP A 102 6.52 10.43 -21.62
N GLY A 103 6.66 9.87 -22.81
CA GLY A 103 7.75 8.93 -23.11
C GLY A 103 7.77 7.69 -22.21
N GLY A 104 6.65 7.29 -21.65
CA GLY A 104 6.55 6.18 -20.68
C GLY A 104 6.81 6.58 -19.22
N VAL A 105 7.04 7.87 -18.97
CA VAL A 105 7.30 8.41 -17.63
C VAL A 105 6.01 9.02 -17.08
N ILE A 106 5.47 8.46 -16.01
CA ILE A 106 4.29 9.00 -15.32
C ILE A 106 4.65 10.29 -14.56
N LYS A 107 3.69 11.19 -14.43
CA LYS A 107 3.83 12.42 -13.68
C LYS A 107 3.26 12.29 -12.27
N PHE A 108 3.92 12.90 -11.30
CA PHE A 108 3.43 13.04 -9.95
C PHE A 108 2.83 14.43 -9.74
N PHE A 109 1.87 14.54 -8.79
CA PHE A 109 1.32 15.83 -8.36
C PHE A 109 2.04 16.38 -7.11
N THR A 110 2.99 15.63 -6.55
CA THR A 110 3.94 16.08 -5.51
C THR A 110 5.30 16.34 -6.14
N ASP A 111 6.19 16.97 -5.40
CA ASP A 111 7.60 17.18 -5.74
C ASP A 111 8.53 16.39 -4.80
N LEU A 112 9.84 16.74 -4.82
CA LEU A 112 10.83 16.10 -3.95
C LEU A 112 10.97 16.77 -2.57
N ASP A 113 10.24 17.85 -2.33
CA ASP A 113 10.29 18.59 -1.06
C ASP A 113 9.23 18.09 -0.05
N GLU A 114 8.11 17.51 -0.56
CA GLU A 114 7.06 16.94 0.27
C GLU A 114 6.36 15.77 -0.44
N SER A 115 6.42 14.58 0.17
CA SER A 115 5.76 13.36 -0.33
C SER A 115 4.26 13.33 -0.05
N LEU A 116 3.54 12.46 -0.74
CA LEU A 116 2.13 12.19 -0.41
C LEU A 116 2.01 11.61 1.01
N MET A 117 2.91 10.70 1.39
CA MET A 117 2.89 10.12 2.74
C MET A 117 3.01 11.18 3.83
N GLU A 118 3.89 12.18 3.69
CA GLU A 118 4.02 13.27 4.67
C GLU A 118 2.73 14.07 4.79
N LYS A 119 2.06 14.33 3.67
CA LYS A 119 0.73 14.99 3.67
C LYS A 119 -0.32 14.17 4.41
N LEU A 120 -0.34 12.85 4.21
CA LEU A 120 -1.28 11.94 4.89
C LEU A 120 -0.98 11.84 6.38
N GLN A 121 0.30 11.76 6.77
CA GLN A 121 0.73 11.75 8.17
C GLN A 121 0.35 13.06 8.87
N SER A 122 0.48 14.20 8.19
CA SER A 122 0.06 15.49 8.72
C SER A 122 -1.46 15.60 8.87
N ALA A 123 -2.22 14.99 7.96
CA ALA A 123 -3.68 14.98 8.00
C ALA A 123 -4.26 14.07 9.10
N ALA A 124 -3.53 13.03 9.52
CA ALA A 124 -3.90 12.11 10.59
C ALA A 124 -2.70 11.86 11.52
N PRO A 125 -2.34 12.83 12.38
CA PRO A 125 -1.10 12.81 13.17
C PRO A 125 -1.05 11.66 14.20
N GLU A 126 -2.19 11.16 14.64
CA GLU A 126 -2.26 10.02 15.57
C GLU A 126 -2.14 8.65 14.87
N ALA A 127 -2.27 8.59 13.55
CA ALA A 127 -2.03 7.36 12.79
C ALA A 127 -0.52 7.14 12.62
N ARG A 128 -0.11 5.87 12.51
CA ARG A 128 1.30 5.47 12.37
C ARG A 128 1.54 4.99 10.95
N PHE A 129 1.73 5.93 10.02
CA PHE A 129 1.94 5.59 8.62
C PHE A 129 3.30 4.94 8.38
N VAL A 130 3.29 3.89 7.54
CA VAL A 130 4.48 3.24 6.99
C VAL A 130 4.27 3.09 5.49
N LYS A 131 5.13 3.71 4.68
CA LYS A 131 5.14 3.54 3.23
C LYS A 131 5.61 2.13 2.90
N ALA A 132 4.84 1.40 2.09
CA ALA A 132 5.22 0.11 1.51
C ALA A 132 4.41 -0.17 0.23
N PHE A 133 4.82 -1.14 -0.58
CA PHE A 133 4.17 -1.56 -1.83
C PHE A 133 4.06 -0.48 -2.92
N SER A 134 4.69 0.66 -2.76
CA SER A 134 4.58 1.79 -3.68
C SER A 134 5.37 1.62 -4.99
N CYS A 135 6.36 0.74 -5.02
CA CYS A 135 7.28 0.57 -6.16
C CYS A 135 7.22 -0.84 -6.79
N VAL A 136 6.04 -1.44 -6.83
CA VAL A 136 5.81 -2.77 -7.38
C VAL A 136 4.40 -2.90 -7.96
N GLY A 137 4.21 -3.73 -8.98
CA GLY A 137 2.90 -4.04 -9.53
C GLY A 137 2.11 -5.01 -8.65
N ASN A 138 0.79 -4.89 -8.67
CA ASN A 138 -0.11 -5.66 -7.84
C ASN A 138 0.10 -7.19 -7.92
N ALA A 139 0.51 -7.71 -9.08
CA ALA A 139 0.74 -9.14 -9.29
C ALA A 139 1.87 -9.74 -8.44
N LEU A 140 2.77 -8.89 -7.93
CA LEU A 140 3.93 -9.29 -7.15
C LEU A 140 3.86 -8.85 -5.68
N MET A 141 2.79 -8.19 -5.24
CA MET A 141 2.69 -7.66 -3.87
C MET A 141 2.64 -8.75 -2.81
N VAL A 142 2.04 -9.91 -3.14
CA VAL A 142 1.88 -11.03 -2.21
C VAL A 142 2.52 -12.27 -2.80
N ASN A 143 3.44 -12.88 -2.07
CA ASN A 143 4.19 -14.08 -2.46
C ASN A 143 4.84 -13.96 -3.85
N PRO A 144 5.71 -12.94 -4.09
CA PRO A 144 6.36 -12.78 -5.38
C PRO A 144 7.31 -13.95 -5.68
N GLU A 145 7.09 -14.61 -6.80
CA GLU A 145 8.00 -15.64 -7.31
C GLU A 145 8.87 -15.04 -8.42
N ILE A 146 10.06 -14.56 -8.06
CA ILE A 146 11.01 -13.92 -8.99
C ILE A 146 12.34 -14.68 -8.98
N PRO A 147 12.89 -15.04 -10.14
CA PRO A 147 14.23 -15.60 -10.22
C PRO A 147 15.27 -14.65 -9.59
N GLY A 148 16.09 -15.15 -8.68
CA GLY A 148 17.12 -14.37 -7.98
C GLY A 148 16.84 -14.12 -6.50
N GLY A 149 15.75 -14.66 -5.98
CA GLY A 149 15.37 -14.61 -4.56
C GLY A 149 14.34 -13.54 -4.22
N PRO A 150 14.01 -13.37 -2.94
CA PRO A 150 13.04 -12.38 -2.49
C PRO A 150 13.42 -10.96 -2.95
N PRO A 151 12.51 -10.19 -3.53
CA PRO A 151 12.79 -8.79 -3.86
C PRO A 151 12.83 -7.93 -2.59
N THR A 152 13.34 -6.70 -2.71
CA THR A 152 13.44 -5.76 -1.59
C THR A 152 12.28 -4.78 -1.61
N MET A 153 11.57 -4.68 -0.49
CA MET A 153 10.59 -3.63 -0.23
C MET A 153 11.22 -2.54 0.62
N PHE A 154 11.29 -1.34 0.06
CA PHE A 154 11.74 -0.16 0.79
C PHE A 154 10.57 0.38 1.60
N ILE A 155 10.80 0.57 2.92
CA ILE A 155 9.81 1.17 3.82
C ILE A 155 10.35 2.43 4.47
N CYS A 156 9.46 3.29 4.93
CA CYS A 156 9.79 4.39 5.83
C CYS A 156 8.57 4.75 6.70
N GLY A 157 8.83 5.40 7.83
CA GLY A 157 7.80 5.85 8.76
C GLY A 157 8.38 6.33 10.08
N ASN A 158 7.63 7.15 10.82
CA ASN A 158 8.12 7.80 12.03
C ASN A 158 8.00 6.92 13.29
N ASN A 159 7.24 5.82 13.24
CA ASN A 159 7.01 4.96 14.38
C ASN A 159 7.72 3.62 14.21
N ALA A 160 8.62 3.28 15.13
CA ALA A 160 9.43 2.06 15.05
C ALA A 160 8.59 0.78 15.18
N ASP A 161 7.58 0.78 16.07
CA ASP A 161 6.73 -0.39 16.27
C ASP A 161 5.87 -0.66 15.02
N ALA A 162 5.34 0.41 14.38
CA ALA A 162 4.59 0.28 13.14
C ALA A 162 5.47 -0.24 11.99
N LYS A 163 6.74 0.18 11.91
CA LYS A 163 7.68 -0.38 10.93
C LYS A 163 8.00 -1.84 11.20
N ALA A 164 8.09 -2.25 12.47
CA ALA A 164 8.25 -3.66 12.84
C ALA A 164 7.03 -4.50 12.42
N ASP A 165 5.80 -4.03 12.70
CA ASP A 165 4.57 -4.69 12.24
C ASP A 165 4.57 -4.90 10.71
N VAL A 166 4.97 -3.87 9.96
CA VAL A 166 5.00 -3.92 8.49
C VAL A 166 6.10 -4.85 7.99
N THR A 167 7.25 -4.90 8.66
CA THR A 167 8.33 -5.83 8.34
C THR A 167 7.88 -7.28 8.50
N GLU A 168 7.18 -7.62 9.60
CA GLU A 168 6.62 -8.97 9.81
C GLU A 168 5.64 -9.36 8.68
N ILE A 169 4.80 -8.40 8.23
CA ILE A 169 3.88 -8.64 7.11
C ILE A 169 4.63 -8.83 5.79
N LEU A 170 5.67 -8.04 5.53
CA LEU A 170 6.48 -8.16 4.33
C LEU A 170 7.22 -9.48 4.28
N ASP A 171 7.80 -9.93 5.41
CA ASP A 171 8.42 -11.24 5.53
C ASP A 171 7.42 -12.37 5.24
N LEU A 172 6.21 -12.28 5.81
CA LEU A 172 5.13 -13.22 5.55
C LEU A 172 4.71 -13.26 4.07
N PHE A 173 4.75 -12.11 3.39
CA PHE A 173 4.42 -11.97 1.98
C PHE A 173 5.61 -12.27 1.05
N GLY A 174 6.77 -12.68 1.59
CA GLY A 174 7.92 -13.12 0.81
C GLY A 174 8.84 -11.99 0.31
N TRP A 175 8.87 -10.86 1.01
CA TRP A 175 9.72 -9.72 0.72
C TRP A 175 10.89 -9.61 1.72
N GLU A 176 12.04 -9.15 1.25
CA GLU A 176 13.06 -8.59 2.14
C GLU A 176 12.74 -7.11 2.40
N THR A 177 12.83 -6.68 3.65
CA THR A 177 12.52 -5.30 4.04
C THR A 177 13.80 -4.48 4.19
N GLU A 178 13.79 -3.26 3.63
CA GLU A 178 14.81 -2.25 3.86
C GLU A 178 14.17 -1.00 4.44
N ASP A 179 14.50 -0.69 5.70
CA ASP A 179 14.02 0.50 6.40
C ASP A 179 14.88 1.72 6.03
N MET A 180 14.26 2.68 5.37
CA MET A 180 14.90 3.92 4.89
C MET A 180 14.78 5.08 5.88
N GLY A 181 14.22 4.85 7.09
CA GLY A 181 14.14 5.84 8.16
C GLY A 181 12.79 6.51 8.33
N GLY A 182 12.75 7.83 8.52
CA GLY A 182 11.55 8.62 8.78
C GLY A 182 10.65 8.82 7.57
N ALA A 183 9.51 9.48 7.78
CA ALA A 183 8.53 9.75 6.73
C ALA A 183 9.11 10.53 5.55
N GLU A 184 10.14 11.36 5.78
CA GLU A 184 10.81 12.15 4.76
C GLU A 184 11.46 11.27 3.67
N ALA A 185 11.84 10.02 3.99
CA ALA A 185 12.38 9.08 3.01
C ALA A 185 11.35 8.71 1.93
N ALA A 186 10.05 8.92 2.17
CA ALA A 186 9.02 8.73 1.15
C ALA A 186 9.22 9.64 -0.07
N ARG A 187 9.90 10.79 0.07
CA ARG A 187 10.29 11.67 -1.05
C ARG A 187 11.17 10.97 -2.08
N ALA A 188 11.93 9.95 -1.65
CA ALA A 188 12.76 9.13 -2.52
C ALA A 188 12.09 7.78 -2.89
N ILE A 189 11.30 7.19 -1.99
CA ILE A 189 10.63 5.91 -2.23
C ILE A 189 9.48 6.05 -3.23
N GLU A 190 8.64 7.08 -3.14
CA GLU A 190 7.52 7.28 -4.08
C GLU A 190 8.00 7.39 -5.54
N PRO A 191 9.06 8.15 -5.89
CA PRO A 191 9.60 8.20 -7.24
C PRO A 191 10.08 6.86 -7.81
N LEU A 192 10.38 5.84 -7.00
CA LEU A 192 10.68 4.50 -7.50
C LEU A 192 9.49 3.90 -8.27
N CYS A 193 8.25 4.33 -7.98
CA CYS A 193 7.09 3.97 -8.79
C CYS A 193 7.24 4.44 -10.24
N ILE A 194 7.77 5.65 -10.46
CA ILE A 194 8.02 6.19 -11.80
C ILE A 194 9.01 5.27 -12.53
N LEU A 195 10.13 4.98 -11.88
CA LEU A 195 11.18 4.12 -12.44
C LEU A 195 10.66 2.72 -12.75
N TRP A 196 9.85 2.14 -11.83
CA TRP A 196 9.25 0.83 -12.00
C TRP A 196 8.28 0.78 -13.20
N CYS A 197 7.54 1.84 -13.46
CA CYS A 197 6.55 1.89 -14.54
C CYS A 197 7.17 1.97 -15.94
N ILE A 198 8.38 2.51 -16.10
CA ILE A 198 9.01 2.77 -17.41
C ILE A 198 9.11 1.52 -18.30
N PRO A 199 9.67 0.38 -17.83
CA PRO A 199 9.72 -0.84 -18.66
C PRO A 199 8.33 -1.37 -19.04
N GLY A 200 7.34 -1.18 -18.17
CA GLY A 200 5.95 -1.54 -18.43
C GLY A 200 5.37 -0.76 -19.58
N PHE A 201 5.46 0.55 -19.56
CA PHE A 201 4.93 1.41 -20.63
C PHE A 201 5.70 1.31 -21.94
N GLN A 202 7.02 1.16 -21.89
CA GLN A 202 7.84 1.12 -23.10
C GLN A 202 7.91 -0.26 -23.77
N LYS A 203 7.88 -1.35 -22.95
CA LYS A 203 8.19 -2.71 -23.41
C LYS A 203 7.15 -3.74 -22.99
N ASN A 204 6.04 -3.32 -22.36
CA ASN A 204 5.04 -4.19 -21.74
C ASN A 204 5.65 -5.19 -20.73
N GLN A 205 6.70 -4.78 -20.02
CA GLN A 205 7.37 -5.57 -18.99
C GLN A 205 6.91 -5.11 -17.62
N TRP A 206 5.96 -5.85 -17.02
CA TRP A 206 5.36 -5.53 -15.71
C TRP A 206 5.77 -6.50 -14.59
N MET A 207 6.42 -7.63 -14.96
CA MET A 207 6.79 -8.68 -14.00
C MET A 207 8.24 -8.51 -13.57
N HIS A 208 8.50 -7.49 -12.72
CA HIS A 208 9.81 -7.19 -12.14
C HIS A 208 9.66 -6.47 -10.80
N ALA A 209 10.71 -6.51 -9.99
CA ALA A 209 10.80 -5.78 -8.72
C ALA A 209 12.27 -5.35 -8.48
N PHE A 210 12.46 -4.48 -7.50
CA PHE A 210 13.81 -4.04 -7.11
C PHE A 210 14.45 -5.05 -6.16
N LYS A 211 15.77 -5.15 -6.22
CA LYS A 211 16.60 -5.89 -5.28
C LYS A 211 17.78 -5.02 -4.85
N LEU A 212 17.92 -4.80 -3.54
CA LEU A 212 19.09 -4.16 -2.96
C LEU A 212 20.14 -5.24 -2.62
N LEU A 213 21.30 -5.15 -3.24
CA LEU A 213 22.44 -6.00 -2.90
C LEU A 213 23.32 -5.25 -1.91
N LYS A 214 23.72 -5.92 -0.84
CA LYS A 214 24.64 -5.40 0.18
C LYS A 214 25.90 -6.24 0.23
N VAL A 215 27.03 -5.65 0.62
CA VAL A 215 28.30 -6.30 0.92
C VAL A 215 28.52 -6.38 2.42
#